data_b28f091a9882751a63c3358143e31bbe
#
_entry.id   b28f091a9882751a63c3358143e31bbe
#
_cell.length_a   1.000
_cell.length_b   1.000
_cell.length_c   1.000
_cell.angle_alpha   90.00
_cell.angle_beta   90.00
_cell.angle_gamma   90.00
#
_symmetry.space_group_name_H-M   'P 1'
#
loop_
_entity.id
_entity.type
_entity.pdbx_description
1 polymer ?
#
loop_
_entity_poly.entity_id
_entity_poly.type
_entity_poly.pdbx_seq_one_letter_code
_entity_poly.pdbx_strand_id
1 'polypeptide(L)'
;MSTHKDEKNGTWYVMVRYHDWKGEKKQKCKRGFATKRDAQEWERTFLVKEAGDLDMTFEAFLELYERDMRPRLKENTWLSKEHMIRTKLLPYFGKRMISEIGTKDIIAWQNELLAYRDEKKQPYAPAYLKAIHNQLVAILNHAVKHYGLKSNPASKVGYIGSKESEEMQFWTKEE
;
A
#
# COMPACT_ATOMS: atom_id res chain seq x y z
N MET A 1 -24.72 -22.06 0.93
CA MET A 1 -25.35 -20.95 0.22
C MET A 1 -25.86 -19.98 1.27
N SER A 2 -25.47 -18.72 1.19
CA SER A 2 -25.70 -17.69 2.23
C SER A 2 -26.77 -16.65 1.84
N THR A 3 -27.56 -16.95 0.79
CA THR A 3 -28.65 -16.11 0.32
C THR A 3 -29.98 -16.53 0.91
N HIS A 4 -30.67 -15.59 1.54
CA HIS A 4 -31.97 -15.80 2.21
C HIS A 4 -33.00 -14.78 1.72
N LYS A 5 -34.28 -15.16 1.74
CA LYS A 5 -35.39 -14.26 1.44
C LYS A 5 -35.86 -13.58 2.72
N ASP A 6 -35.99 -12.27 2.68
CA ASP A 6 -36.64 -11.50 3.74
C ASP A 6 -38.14 -11.45 3.49
N GLU A 7 -38.89 -12.27 4.24
CA GLU A 7 -40.35 -12.42 4.05
C GLU A 7 -41.11 -11.14 4.37
N LYS A 8 -40.57 -10.26 5.22
CA LYS A 8 -41.22 -9.00 5.60
C LYS A 8 -41.19 -7.96 4.49
N ASN A 9 -40.09 -7.91 3.75
CA ASN A 9 -39.86 -6.87 2.73
C ASN A 9 -39.89 -7.40 1.29
N GLY A 10 -40.05 -8.73 1.10
CA GLY A 10 -40.05 -9.38 -0.20
C GLY A 10 -38.68 -9.32 -0.92
N THR A 11 -37.64 -8.87 -0.25
CA THR A 11 -36.28 -8.72 -0.79
C THR A 11 -35.38 -9.89 -0.39
N TRP A 12 -34.20 -9.96 -1.02
CA TRP A 12 -33.19 -10.96 -0.69
C TRP A 12 -32.04 -10.34 0.09
N TYR A 13 -31.41 -11.12 0.97
CA TYR A 13 -30.21 -10.74 1.69
C TYR A 13 -29.16 -11.85 1.64
N VAL A 14 -27.90 -11.44 1.79
CA VAL A 14 -26.73 -12.34 1.80
C VAL A 14 -26.02 -12.21 3.12
N MET A 15 -25.64 -13.34 3.69
CA MET A 15 -24.83 -13.42 4.89
C MET A 15 -23.55 -14.22 4.59
N VAL A 16 -22.44 -13.51 4.37
CA VAL A 16 -21.16 -14.13 4.00
C VAL A 16 -20.27 -14.23 5.23
N ARG A 17 -19.67 -15.39 5.42
CA ARG A 17 -18.60 -15.62 6.40
C ARG A 17 -17.28 -15.71 5.66
N TYR A 18 -16.30 -14.95 6.09
CA TYR A 18 -14.98 -14.93 5.49
C TYR A 18 -13.90 -14.82 6.59
N HIS A 19 -12.66 -15.10 6.24
CA HIS A 19 -11.53 -14.92 7.13
C HIS A 19 -10.84 -13.63 6.73
N ASP A 20 -10.60 -12.75 7.71
CA ASP A 20 -9.80 -11.57 7.48
C ASP A 20 -8.31 -11.93 7.32
N TRP A 21 -7.49 -10.94 7.05
CA TRP A 21 -6.05 -11.09 6.89
C TRP A 21 -5.33 -11.62 8.17
N LYS A 22 -5.95 -11.51 9.34
CA LYS A 22 -5.48 -12.12 10.60
C LYS A 22 -5.88 -13.58 10.76
N GLY A 23 -6.69 -14.08 9.84
CA GLY A 23 -7.30 -15.41 9.93
C GLY A 23 -8.53 -15.45 10.86
N GLU A 24 -9.01 -14.29 11.33
CA GLU A 24 -10.21 -14.21 12.17
C GLU A 24 -11.48 -14.41 11.32
N LYS A 25 -12.43 -15.16 11.86
CA LYS A 25 -13.73 -15.36 11.21
C LYS A 25 -14.58 -14.10 11.33
N LYS A 26 -14.89 -13.47 10.21
CA LYS A 26 -15.81 -12.34 10.10
C LYS A 26 -17.07 -12.70 9.33
N GLN A 27 -18.12 -11.93 9.58
CA GLN A 27 -19.40 -12.10 8.92
C GLN A 27 -19.89 -10.76 8.42
N LYS A 28 -20.32 -10.71 7.15
CA LYS A 28 -20.95 -9.53 6.55
C LYS A 28 -22.34 -9.90 6.04
N CYS A 29 -23.31 -9.04 6.37
CA CYS A 29 -24.69 -9.16 5.90
C CYS A 29 -25.00 -7.96 5.00
N LYS A 30 -25.53 -8.21 3.78
CA LYS A 30 -26.07 -7.17 2.91
C LYS A 30 -27.49 -7.53 2.52
N ARG A 31 -28.41 -6.57 2.65
CA ARG A 31 -29.86 -6.71 2.42
C ARG A 31 -30.32 -5.84 1.25
N GLY A 32 -31.56 -6.07 0.78
CA GLY A 32 -32.23 -5.21 -0.18
C GLY A 32 -31.98 -5.59 -1.65
N PHE A 33 -31.62 -6.82 -1.95
CA PHE A 33 -31.56 -7.28 -3.34
C PHE A 33 -32.94 -7.60 -3.88
N ALA A 34 -33.22 -7.14 -5.11
CA ALA A 34 -34.50 -7.40 -5.77
C ALA A 34 -34.68 -8.88 -6.13
N THR A 35 -33.58 -9.55 -6.54
CA THR A 35 -33.63 -10.97 -6.94
C THR A 35 -32.59 -11.81 -6.19
N LYS A 36 -32.85 -13.11 -6.14
CA LYS A 36 -31.89 -14.10 -5.61
C LYS A 36 -30.58 -14.09 -6.42
N ARG A 37 -30.69 -13.87 -7.72
CA ARG A 37 -29.54 -13.84 -8.64
C ARG A 37 -28.61 -12.67 -8.31
N ASP A 38 -29.15 -11.48 -8.09
CA ASP A 38 -28.37 -10.29 -7.73
C ASP A 38 -27.65 -10.49 -6.40
N ALA A 39 -28.32 -11.12 -5.43
CA ALA A 39 -27.75 -11.46 -4.15
C ALA A 39 -26.58 -12.45 -4.29
N GLN A 40 -26.70 -13.47 -5.12
CA GLN A 40 -25.65 -14.47 -5.39
C GLN A 40 -24.49 -13.86 -6.19
N GLU A 41 -24.74 -12.98 -7.14
CA GLU A 41 -23.72 -12.30 -7.92
C GLU A 41 -22.90 -11.36 -7.01
N TRP A 42 -23.59 -10.64 -6.12
CA TRP A 42 -22.90 -9.84 -5.12
C TRP A 42 -22.03 -10.69 -4.18
N GLU A 43 -22.52 -11.86 -3.73
CA GLU A 43 -21.77 -12.79 -2.89
C GLU A 43 -20.46 -13.23 -3.57
N ARG A 44 -20.56 -13.65 -4.84
CA ARG A 44 -19.37 -14.05 -5.62
C ARG A 44 -18.38 -12.91 -5.77
N THR A 45 -18.86 -11.72 -6.12
CA THR A 45 -18.02 -10.54 -6.30
C THR A 45 -17.36 -10.11 -4.98
N PHE A 46 -18.10 -10.19 -3.88
CA PHE A 46 -17.61 -9.91 -2.55
C PHE A 46 -16.52 -10.89 -2.12
N LEU A 47 -16.75 -12.19 -2.26
CA LEU A 47 -15.75 -13.20 -1.92
C LEU A 47 -14.46 -13.08 -2.76
N VAL A 48 -14.60 -12.78 -4.06
CA VAL A 48 -13.44 -12.53 -4.93
C VAL A 48 -12.70 -11.26 -4.51
N LYS A 49 -13.41 -10.22 -4.09
CA LYS A 49 -12.81 -8.99 -3.56
C LYS A 49 -12.08 -9.23 -2.24
N GLU A 50 -12.76 -9.83 -1.28
CA GLU A 50 -12.18 -10.09 0.06
C GLU A 50 -11.02 -11.08 0.02
N ALA A 51 -11.07 -12.07 -0.89
CA ALA A 51 -9.94 -12.98 -1.12
C ALA A 51 -8.73 -12.29 -1.79
N GLY A 52 -8.92 -11.09 -2.34
CA GLY A 52 -7.88 -10.36 -3.08
C GLY A 52 -7.58 -8.95 -2.57
N ASP A 53 -8.32 -8.41 -1.63
CA ASP A 53 -8.07 -7.08 -1.09
C ASP A 53 -7.48 -7.19 0.32
N LEU A 54 -6.26 -6.67 0.46
CA LEU A 54 -5.63 -6.37 1.74
C LEU A 54 -6.46 -5.30 2.45
N ASP A 55 -7.44 -5.74 3.27
CA ASP A 55 -8.32 -4.84 4.05
C ASP A 55 -7.60 -4.41 5.34
N MET A 56 -6.51 -3.68 5.18
CA MET A 56 -5.75 -3.11 6.30
C MET A 56 -5.14 -1.77 5.93
N THR A 57 -4.83 -0.96 6.94
CA THR A 57 -4.11 0.30 6.75
C THR A 57 -2.66 0.04 6.33
N PHE A 58 -2.05 1.02 5.67
CA PHE A 58 -0.64 0.96 5.31
C PHE A 58 0.26 0.80 6.55
N GLU A 59 -0.09 1.44 7.67
CA GLU A 59 0.60 1.29 8.95
C GLU A 59 0.55 -0.15 9.48
N ALA A 60 -0.63 -0.77 9.50
CA ALA A 60 -0.78 -2.17 9.91
C ALA A 60 0.00 -3.13 8.98
N PHE A 61 0.05 -2.82 7.68
CA PHE A 61 0.85 -3.61 6.74
C PHE A 61 2.35 -3.47 6.99
N LEU A 62 2.82 -2.30 7.41
CA LEU A 62 4.23 -2.08 7.73
C LEU A 62 4.73 -2.98 8.88
N GLU A 63 3.89 -3.30 9.86
CA GLU A 63 4.24 -4.26 10.92
C GLU A 63 4.53 -5.65 10.34
N LEU A 64 3.73 -6.08 9.35
CA LEU A 64 3.96 -7.35 8.65
C LEU A 64 5.22 -7.28 7.80
N TYR A 65 5.43 -6.19 7.09
CA TYR A 65 6.62 -5.96 6.27
C TYR A 65 7.90 -5.96 7.12
N GLU A 66 7.88 -5.30 8.29
CA GLU A 66 8.99 -5.32 9.25
C GLU A 66 9.30 -6.75 9.73
N ARG A 67 8.27 -7.46 10.19
CA ARG A 67 8.42 -8.86 10.65
C ARG A 67 9.06 -9.76 9.59
N ASP A 68 8.67 -9.57 8.31
CA ASP A 68 9.15 -10.42 7.22
C ASP A 68 10.54 -10.01 6.72
N MET A 69 10.87 -8.71 6.75
CA MET A 69 12.08 -8.16 6.12
C MET A 69 13.23 -7.93 7.10
N ARG A 70 12.95 -7.56 8.34
CA ARG A 70 13.99 -7.27 9.35
C ARG A 70 14.97 -8.42 9.56
N PRO A 71 14.54 -9.71 9.68
CA PRO A 71 15.46 -10.83 9.83
C PRO A 71 16.35 -11.10 8.62
N ARG A 72 15.99 -10.54 7.44
CA ARG A 72 16.70 -10.76 6.16
C ARG A 72 17.69 -9.66 5.82
N LEU A 73 17.74 -8.59 6.62
CA LEU A 73 18.54 -7.41 6.35
C LEU A 73 19.57 -7.19 7.45
N LYS A 74 20.70 -6.58 7.08
CA LYS A 74 21.67 -6.07 8.06
C LYS A 74 21.04 -4.94 8.86
N GLU A 75 21.37 -4.86 10.15
CA GLU A 75 20.80 -3.88 11.09
C GLU A 75 20.87 -2.43 10.54
N ASN A 76 22.03 -1.97 10.09
CA ASN A 76 22.19 -0.61 9.55
C ASN A 76 21.32 -0.36 8.30
N THR A 77 21.10 -1.40 7.48
CA THR A 77 20.22 -1.31 6.32
C THR A 77 18.77 -1.15 6.76
N TRP A 78 18.35 -1.90 7.79
CA TRP A 78 17.02 -1.79 8.34
C TRP A 78 16.77 -0.42 8.95
N LEU A 79 17.67 0.09 9.80
CA LEU A 79 17.57 1.40 10.44
C LEU A 79 17.38 2.53 9.41
N SER A 80 18.13 2.50 8.31
CA SER A 80 17.99 3.49 7.23
C SER A 80 16.61 3.41 6.55
N LYS A 81 16.09 2.21 6.32
CA LYS A 81 14.75 1.99 5.76
C LYS A 81 13.66 2.44 6.72
N GLU A 82 13.77 2.04 7.98
CA GLU A 82 12.84 2.40 9.05
C GLU A 82 12.73 3.93 9.20
N HIS A 83 13.85 4.64 9.17
CA HIS A 83 13.86 6.09 9.22
C HIS A 83 13.06 6.70 8.05
N MET A 84 13.29 6.25 6.81
CA MET A 84 12.52 6.73 5.64
C MET A 84 11.03 6.40 5.76
N ILE A 85 10.70 5.19 6.23
CA ILE A 85 9.31 4.77 6.43
C ILE A 85 8.62 5.67 7.45
N ARG A 86 9.20 5.84 8.62
CA ARG A 86 8.61 6.62 9.72
C ARG A 86 8.48 8.11 9.39
N THR A 87 9.47 8.69 8.70
CA THR A 87 9.50 10.14 8.48
C THR A 87 8.85 10.59 7.17
N LYS A 88 8.76 9.72 6.16
CA LYS A 88 8.31 10.09 4.81
C LYS A 88 7.10 9.32 4.29
N LEU A 89 6.88 8.09 4.72
CA LEU A 89 5.79 7.26 4.24
C LEU A 89 4.62 7.23 5.23
N LEU A 90 4.86 6.95 6.49
CA LEU A 90 3.82 6.86 7.52
C LEU A 90 2.99 8.13 7.69
N PRO A 91 3.57 9.34 7.73
CA PRO A 91 2.78 10.56 7.89
C PRO A 91 1.76 10.76 6.77
N TYR A 92 2.07 10.28 5.56
CA TYR A 92 1.22 10.47 4.38
C TYR A 92 0.26 9.30 4.16
N PHE A 93 0.76 8.05 4.20
CA PHE A 93 0.01 6.86 3.83
C PHE A 93 -0.52 6.06 5.02
N GLY A 94 -0.01 6.25 6.23
CA GLY A 94 -0.24 5.37 7.38
C GLY A 94 -1.70 5.03 7.63
N LYS A 95 -2.58 6.02 7.64
CA LYS A 95 -4.02 5.86 7.91
C LYS A 95 -4.85 5.41 6.70
N ARG A 96 -4.25 5.34 5.49
CA ARG A 96 -4.96 4.94 4.28
C ARG A 96 -5.00 3.42 4.17
N MET A 97 -6.07 2.89 3.61
CA MET A 97 -6.14 1.48 3.24
C MET A 97 -5.13 1.21 2.13
N ILE A 98 -4.29 0.17 2.31
CA ILE A 98 -3.24 -0.14 1.32
C ILE A 98 -3.81 -0.48 -0.06
N SER A 99 -5.01 -1.06 -0.10
CA SER A 99 -5.75 -1.38 -1.34
C SER A 99 -6.26 -0.15 -2.07
N GLU A 100 -6.43 0.99 -1.37
CA GLU A 100 -6.95 2.23 -1.93
C GLU A 100 -5.86 3.21 -2.38
N ILE A 101 -4.59 2.95 -2.03
CA ILE A 101 -3.47 3.79 -2.47
C ILE A 101 -3.34 3.71 -3.98
N GLY A 102 -3.69 4.81 -4.66
CA GLY A 102 -3.65 4.92 -6.11
C GLY A 102 -2.45 5.71 -6.65
N THR A 103 -2.29 5.70 -7.97
CA THR A 103 -1.24 6.49 -8.64
C THR A 103 -1.37 7.99 -8.38
N LYS A 104 -2.60 8.52 -8.27
CA LYS A 104 -2.85 9.93 -7.96
C LYS A 104 -2.32 10.32 -6.58
N ASP A 105 -2.50 9.45 -5.58
CA ASP A 105 -2.02 9.69 -4.22
C ASP A 105 -0.49 9.73 -4.18
N ILE A 106 0.14 8.84 -4.94
CA ILE A 106 1.61 8.76 -5.03
C ILE A 106 2.18 9.99 -5.73
N ILE A 107 1.54 10.47 -6.81
CA ILE A 107 1.95 11.71 -7.50
C ILE A 107 1.81 12.91 -6.55
N ALA A 108 0.72 13.02 -5.81
CA ALA A 108 0.52 14.10 -4.85
C ALA A 108 1.60 14.08 -3.76
N TRP A 109 1.90 12.91 -3.20
CA TRP A 109 2.98 12.73 -2.25
C TRP A 109 4.37 13.06 -2.83
N GLN A 110 4.66 12.67 -4.06
CA GLN A 110 5.89 13.05 -4.75
C GLN A 110 6.02 14.58 -4.89
N ASN A 111 4.92 15.25 -5.24
CA ASN A 111 4.90 16.72 -5.36
C ASN A 111 5.16 17.40 -4.02
N GLU A 112 4.64 16.87 -2.92
CA GLU A 112 4.96 17.38 -1.56
C GLU A 112 6.44 17.22 -1.24
N LEU A 113 7.05 16.07 -1.57
CA LEU A 113 8.48 15.85 -1.37
C LEU A 113 9.35 16.79 -2.22
N LEU A 114 8.95 17.07 -3.45
CA LEU A 114 9.63 18.00 -4.36
C LEU A 114 9.50 19.47 -3.89
N ALA A 115 8.35 19.81 -3.31
CA ALA A 115 8.09 21.15 -2.77
C ALA A 115 8.80 21.41 -1.44
N TYR A 116 9.25 20.35 -0.74
CA TYR A 116 9.92 20.49 0.55
C TYR A 116 11.19 21.33 0.46
N ARG A 117 11.37 22.18 1.46
CA ARG A 117 12.60 22.94 1.68
C ARG A 117 12.96 22.87 3.16
N ASP A 118 14.23 22.68 3.45
CA ASP A 118 14.75 22.70 4.82
C ASP A 118 14.88 24.14 5.36
N GLU A 119 15.38 24.28 6.58
CA GLU A 119 15.62 25.58 7.24
C GLU A 119 16.57 26.49 6.42
N LYS A 120 17.45 25.90 5.61
CA LYS A 120 18.36 26.56 4.69
C LYS A 120 17.80 26.77 3.29
N LYS A 121 16.48 26.52 3.10
CA LYS A 121 15.76 26.56 1.80
C LYS A 121 16.30 25.60 0.75
N GLN A 122 16.96 24.50 1.18
CA GLN A 122 17.48 23.48 0.29
C GLN A 122 16.44 22.38 0.04
N PRO A 123 16.29 21.89 -1.20
CA PRO A 123 15.45 20.74 -1.51
C PRO A 123 16.11 19.43 -1.04
N TYR A 124 15.34 18.35 -1.01
CA TYR A 124 15.94 17.02 -0.87
C TYR A 124 16.87 16.70 -2.05
N ALA A 125 17.99 16.06 -1.75
CA ALA A 125 18.89 15.55 -2.78
C ALA A 125 18.16 14.55 -3.70
N PRO A 126 18.40 14.59 -5.03
CA PRO A 126 17.73 13.70 -5.99
C PRO A 126 17.90 12.20 -5.65
N ALA A 127 19.10 11.81 -5.19
CA ALA A 127 19.37 10.43 -4.77
C ALA A 127 18.52 10.01 -3.55
N TYR A 128 18.26 10.92 -2.61
CA TYR A 128 17.43 10.67 -1.45
C TYR A 128 15.95 10.52 -1.84
N LEU A 129 15.45 11.40 -2.72
CA LEU A 129 14.09 11.28 -3.26
C LEU A 129 13.88 9.94 -3.96
N LYS A 130 14.85 9.51 -4.76
CA LYS A 130 14.83 8.19 -5.41
C LYS A 130 14.82 7.05 -4.39
N ALA A 131 15.61 7.15 -3.33
CA ALA A 131 15.65 6.12 -2.28
C ALA A 131 14.31 5.99 -1.55
N ILE A 132 13.65 7.12 -1.22
CA ILE A 132 12.33 7.12 -0.57
C ILE A 132 11.28 6.49 -1.51
N HIS A 133 11.26 6.86 -2.79
CA HIS A 133 10.34 6.28 -3.76
C HIS A 133 10.56 4.76 -3.91
N ASN A 134 11.82 4.32 -4.04
CA ASN A 134 12.15 2.90 -4.12
C ASN A 134 11.71 2.13 -2.87
N GLN A 135 11.76 2.75 -1.69
CA GLN A 135 11.28 2.12 -0.46
C GLN A 135 9.77 1.88 -0.51
N LEU A 136 8.97 2.84 -1.01
CA LEU A 136 7.53 2.65 -1.22
C LEU A 136 7.25 1.54 -2.25
N VAL A 137 7.98 1.55 -3.37
CA VAL A 137 7.87 0.50 -4.41
C VAL A 137 8.16 -0.88 -3.82
N ALA A 138 9.20 -1.01 -2.99
CA ALA A 138 9.57 -2.28 -2.36
C ALA A 138 8.49 -2.81 -1.40
N ILE A 139 7.89 -1.93 -0.59
CA ILE A 139 6.80 -2.29 0.34
C ILE A 139 5.58 -2.78 -0.44
N LEU A 140 5.14 -2.02 -1.47
CA LEU A 140 3.98 -2.39 -2.27
C LEU A 140 4.22 -3.64 -3.13
N ASN A 141 5.45 -3.85 -3.64
CA ASN A 141 5.81 -5.10 -4.31
C ASN A 141 5.76 -6.30 -3.36
N HIS A 142 6.18 -6.13 -2.10
CA HIS A 142 6.05 -7.16 -1.09
C HIS A 142 4.57 -7.51 -0.83
N ALA A 143 3.71 -6.49 -0.76
CA ALA A 143 2.26 -6.68 -0.63
C ALA A 143 1.65 -7.42 -1.83
N VAL A 144 2.06 -7.09 -3.05
CA VAL A 144 1.61 -7.79 -4.28
C VAL A 144 2.07 -9.25 -4.27
N LYS A 145 3.33 -9.49 -3.94
CA LYS A 145 3.95 -10.82 -4.06
C LYS A 145 3.46 -11.80 -2.98
N HIS A 146 3.23 -11.33 -1.77
CA HIS A 146 3.02 -12.20 -0.61
C HIS A 146 1.65 -12.06 0.07
N TYR A 147 0.95 -10.93 -0.17
CA TYR A 147 -0.27 -10.60 0.58
C TYR A 147 -1.48 -10.29 -0.31
N GLY A 148 -1.40 -10.57 -1.61
CA GLY A 148 -2.54 -10.52 -2.52
C GLY A 148 -2.98 -9.12 -2.95
N LEU A 149 -2.14 -8.07 -2.77
CA LEU A 149 -2.42 -6.78 -3.39
C LEU A 149 -2.43 -6.94 -4.91
N LYS A 150 -3.46 -6.43 -5.60
CA LYS A 150 -3.68 -6.68 -7.05
C LYS A 150 -2.56 -6.16 -7.94
N SER A 151 -2.04 -4.98 -7.64
CA SER A 151 -0.95 -4.37 -8.41
C SER A 151 -0.23 -3.33 -7.56
N ASN A 152 1.02 -3.02 -7.94
CA ASN A 152 1.78 -1.94 -7.32
C ASN A 152 1.54 -0.62 -8.07
N PRO A 153 0.81 0.36 -7.51
CA PRO A 153 0.60 1.65 -8.16
C PRO A 153 1.88 2.49 -8.25
N ALA A 154 2.84 2.32 -7.32
CA ALA A 154 4.07 3.09 -7.31
C ALA A 154 5.02 2.70 -8.47
N SER A 155 4.93 1.48 -8.97
CA SER A 155 5.72 1.08 -10.14
C SER A 155 5.25 1.72 -11.45
N LYS A 156 3.99 2.22 -11.48
CA LYS A 156 3.41 2.91 -12.65
C LYS A 156 3.75 4.40 -12.67
N VAL A 157 4.12 4.95 -11.53
CA VAL A 157 4.53 6.34 -11.39
C VAL A 157 6.03 6.42 -11.56
N GLY A 158 6.51 7.33 -12.42
CA GLY A 158 7.94 7.52 -12.65
C GLY A 158 8.71 7.92 -11.37
N TYR A 159 10.03 7.77 -11.42
CA TYR A 159 10.90 8.21 -10.33
C TYR A 159 10.85 9.73 -10.16
N ILE A 160 10.97 10.19 -8.90
CA ILE A 160 11.20 11.60 -8.59
C ILE A 160 12.70 11.86 -8.50
N GLY A 161 13.11 13.02 -9.01
CA GLY A 161 14.52 13.43 -9.10
C GLY A 161 15.12 13.21 -10.48
N SER A 162 16.26 13.85 -10.75
CA SER A 162 16.96 13.70 -12.01
C SER A 162 17.72 12.36 -12.06
N LYS A 163 17.90 11.84 -13.27
CA LYS A 163 18.79 10.69 -13.51
C LYS A 163 20.26 11.09 -13.58
N GLU A 164 20.52 12.38 -13.69
CA GLU A 164 21.88 12.88 -13.81
C GLU A 164 22.57 12.72 -12.45
N SER A 165 23.51 11.82 -12.37
CA SER A 165 24.51 11.82 -11.33
C SER A 165 25.51 12.93 -11.69
N GLU A 166 25.73 13.89 -10.77
CA GLU A 166 26.90 14.74 -10.90
C GLU A 166 28.13 13.84 -11.04
N GLU A 167 28.98 14.14 -12.01
CA GLU A 167 30.26 13.42 -12.15
C GLU A 167 31.00 13.54 -10.82
N MET A 168 31.39 12.38 -10.26
CA MET A 168 32.20 12.38 -9.07
C MET A 168 33.54 13.03 -9.39
N GLN A 169 33.79 14.19 -8.80
CA GLN A 169 35.11 14.81 -8.82
C GLN A 169 35.99 13.97 -7.89
N PHE A 170 37.01 13.34 -8.44
CA PHE A 170 38.03 12.65 -7.68
C PHE A 170 39.39 13.30 -8.01
N TRP A 171 40.18 13.42 -6.99
CA TRP A 171 41.54 13.90 -7.13
C TRP A 171 42.34 12.88 -7.94
N THR A 172 43.04 13.37 -8.95
CA THR A 172 44.03 12.55 -9.64
C THR A 172 45.28 12.47 -8.81
N LYS A 173 46.08 11.39 -8.97
CA LYS A 173 47.32 11.21 -8.21
C LYS A 173 48.38 12.29 -8.47
N GLU A 174 48.14 13.15 -9.43
CA GLU A 174 49.02 14.25 -9.87
C GLU A 174 48.57 15.64 -9.30
N GLU A 175 47.41 15.71 -8.66
CA GLU A 175 46.93 16.88 -7.89
C GLU A 175 47.21 16.69 -6.40
#